data_f3ff8630d06e9fde7a47f27900fd01d8
#
_entry.id   f3ff8630d06e9fde7a47f27900fd01d8
#
_cell.length_a   1.000
_cell.length_b   1.000
_cell.length_c   1.000
_cell.angle_alpha   90.00
_cell.angle_beta   90.00
_cell.angle_gamma   90.00
#
_symmetry.space_group_name_H-M   'P 1'
#
loop_
_entity.id
_entity.type
_entity.pdbx_description
1 polymer ?
#
loop_
_entity_poly.entity_id
_entity_poly.type
_entity_poly.pdbx_seq_one_letter_code
_entity_poly.pdbx_strand_id
1 'polypeptide(L)'
;AQKVTQMMESEWGEMLITGWNNAGWMHQPVSVGDRVARLIGAEPGHVVVGDTLSIKVYQALASALEMRPDRRVILSDSGNFPSDLYMAEGLIKSLNAGHELRVVAPEDIAENITEEVAVTLITEVDYRTGRRHDMGKLTAKAHAVGALTVWDLAHSAGAFEVDLMGCGADFAVGCTYKYLNGGPGSPGFIYVAPRHVEHTRPALSGWLGHAAPFA
;
A
#
# COMPACT_ATOMS: atom_id res chain seq x y z
N ALA A 1 -20.49 -5.17 -17.26
CA ALA A 1 -20.50 -6.12 -18.38
C ALA A 1 -20.06 -5.46 -19.69
N GLN A 2 -20.77 -4.43 -20.22
CA GLN A 2 -20.47 -3.82 -21.53
C GLN A 2 -18.99 -3.36 -21.69
N LYS A 3 -18.40 -2.67 -20.70
CA LYS A 3 -16.98 -2.25 -20.78
C LYS A 3 -16.02 -3.44 -20.85
N VAL A 4 -16.30 -4.52 -20.14
CA VAL A 4 -15.49 -5.75 -20.20
C VAL A 4 -15.55 -6.37 -21.59
N THR A 5 -16.75 -6.49 -22.17
CA THR A 5 -16.94 -6.97 -23.54
C THR A 5 -16.17 -6.12 -24.55
N GLN A 6 -16.30 -4.79 -24.47
CA GLN A 6 -15.57 -3.86 -25.33
C GLN A 6 -14.04 -4.04 -25.19
N MET A 7 -13.54 -4.18 -23.96
CA MET A 7 -12.10 -4.40 -23.75
C MET A 7 -11.63 -5.72 -24.36
N MET A 8 -12.41 -6.79 -24.22
CA MET A 8 -12.04 -8.10 -24.76
C MET A 8 -12.08 -8.13 -26.29
N GLU A 9 -13.13 -7.57 -26.88
CA GLU A 9 -13.35 -7.63 -28.34
C GLU A 9 -12.45 -6.63 -29.08
N SER A 10 -12.53 -5.36 -28.71
CA SER A 10 -11.88 -4.27 -29.43
C SER A 10 -10.48 -3.97 -28.93
N GLU A 11 -10.32 -3.68 -27.63
CA GLU A 11 -9.04 -3.20 -27.14
C GLU A 11 -7.99 -4.32 -27.10
N TRP A 12 -8.37 -5.52 -26.67
CA TRP A 12 -7.47 -6.67 -26.62
C TRP A 12 -7.50 -7.52 -27.89
N GLY A 13 -8.68 -7.87 -28.38
CA GLY A 13 -8.84 -8.76 -29.50
C GLY A 13 -8.39 -8.16 -30.86
N GLU A 14 -8.67 -6.87 -31.10
CA GLU A 14 -8.32 -6.20 -32.36
C GLU A 14 -7.00 -5.42 -32.25
N MET A 15 -6.79 -4.65 -31.17
CA MET A 15 -5.62 -3.77 -31.05
C MET A 15 -4.35 -4.53 -30.65
N LEU A 16 -4.46 -5.68 -29.96
CA LEU A 16 -3.31 -6.48 -29.50
C LEU A 16 -2.28 -5.60 -28.77
N ILE A 17 -1.02 -5.66 -29.19
CA ILE A 17 0.06 -4.87 -28.55
C ILE A 17 -0.14 -3.36 -28.69
N THR A 18 -0.83 -2.88 -29.71
CA THR A 18 -1.08 -1.45 -29.90
C THR A 18 -2.05 -0.89 -28.87
N GLY A 19 -2.80 -1.74 -28.16
CA GLY A 19 -3.67 -1.36 -27.05
C GLY A 19 -2.96 -0.64 -25.91
N TRP A 20 -1.66 -0.87 -25.73
CA TRP A 20 -0.86 -0.14 -24.73
C TRP A 20 -0.97 1.37 -24.91
N ASN A 21 -0.86 1.85 -26.13
CA ASN A 21 -0.93 3.27 -26.44
C ASN A 21 -2.36 3.70 -26.84
N ASN A 22 -3.01 2.96 -27.74
CA ASN A 22 -4.27 3.37 -28.36
C ASN A 22 -5.46 3.24 -27.41
N ALA A 23 -5.48 2.23 -26.52
CA ALA A 23 -6.48 2.07 -25.49
C ALA A 23 -6.07 2.70 -24.15
N GLY A 24 -4.87 3.28 -24.05
CA GLY A 24 -4.38 3.97 -22.86
C GLY A 24 -3.96 3.06 -21.71
N TRP A 25 -3.66 1.79 -21.97
CA TRP A 25 -3.30 0.83 -20.92
C TRP A 25 -2.04 1.22 -20.15
N MET A 26 -1.07 1.91 -20.81
CA MET A 26 0.13 2.42 -20.14
C MET A 26 -0.18 3.33 -18.94
N HIS A 27 -1.25 4.10 -19.03
CA HIS A 27 -1.65 5.05 -17.99
C HIS A 27 -2.73 4.49 -17.06
N GLN A 28 -3.25 3.30 -17.33
CA GLN A 28 -4.36 2.72 -16.56
C GLN A 28 -4.04 2.55 -15.07
N PRO A 29 -2.84 2.09 -14.65
CA PRO A 29 -2.51 1.97 -13.24
C PRO A 29 -2.64 3.28 -12.47
N VAL A 30 -2.21 4.40 -13.05
CA VAL A 30 -2.29 5.73 -12.45
C VAL A 30 -3.72 6.28 -12.56
N SER A 31 -4.37 6.20 -13.72
CA SER A 31 -5.72 6.74 -13.91
C SER A 31 -6.78 6.04 -13.06
N VAL A 32 -6.62 4.75 -12.77
CA VAL A 32 -7.45 4.02 -11.80
C VAL A 32 -7.02 4.38 -10.38
N GLY A 33 -5.73 4.53 -10.13
CA GLY A 33 -5.17 5.02 -8.86
C GLY A 33 -5.75 6.35 -8.44
N ASP A 34 -5.89 7.31 -9.37
CA ASP A 34 -6.48 8.62 -9.10
C ASP A 34 -7.95 8.56 -8.67
N ARG A 35 -8.69 7.55 -9.14
CA ARG A 35 -10.07 7.30 -8.68
C ARG A 35 -10.08 6.73 -7.27
N VAL A 36 -9.15 5.82 -6.95
CA VAL A 36 -8.97 5.29 -5.60
C VAL A 36 -8.53 6.40 -4.65
N ALA A 37 -7.60 7.27 -5.08
CA ALA A 37 -7.08 8.39 -4.30
C ALA A 37 -8.21 9.25 -3.70
N ARG A 38 -9.24 9.57 -4.49
CA ARG A 38 -10.41 10.33 -4.03
C ARG A 38 -11.18 9.67 -2.88
N LEU A 39 -11.15 8.34 -2.80
CA LEU A 39 -11.88 7.56 -1.78
C LEU A 39 -11.08 7.37 -0.50
N ILE A 40 -9.76 7.61 -0.55
CA ILE A 40 -8.84 7.40 0.58
C ILE A 40 -8.16 8.70 1.04
N GLY A 41 -8.68 9.85 0.61
CA GLY A 41 -8.14 11.16 1.01
C GLY A 41 -6.70 11.39 0.56
N ALA A 42 -6.38 10.99 -0.68
CA ALA A 42 -5.08 11.19 -1.31
C ALA A 42 -5.18 12.09 -2.55
N GLU A 43 -4.09 12.76 -2.90
CA GLU A 43 -4.01 13.54 -4.14
C GLU A 43 -3.83 12.64 -5.37
N PRO A 44 -4.28 13.09 -6.57
CA PRO A 44 -3.98 12.43 -7.82
C PRO A 44 -2.46 12.27 -8.04
N GLY A 45 -2.06 11.15 -8.67
CA GLY A 45 -0.65 10.84 -8.94
C GLY A 45 0.07 10.12 -7.79
N HIS A 46 -0.55 10.00 -6.61
CA HIS A 46 0.08 9.39 -5.44
C HIS A 46 -0.43 7.96 -5.13
N VAL A 47 -1.33 7.45 -5.94
CA VAL A 47 -1.85 6.08 -5.84
C VAL A 47 -1.64 5.35 -7.16
N VAL A 48 -1.10 4.14 -7.08
CA VAL A 48 -0.91 3.27 -8.25
C VAL A 48 -1.60 1.94 -8.00
N VAL A 49 -2.37 1.49 -8.97
CA VAL A 49 -3.06 0.18 -8.94
C VAL A 49 -2.27 -0.83 -9.75
N GLY A 50 -2.02 -2.01 -9.17
CA GLY A 50 -1.28 -3.09 -9.83
C GLY A 50 -0.91 -4.19 -8.84
N ASP A 51 -0.51 -5.34 -9.33
CA ASP A 51 -0.13 -6.52 -8.55
C ASP A 51 -1.19 -6.94 -7.51
N THR A 52 -0.76 -7.60 -6.45
CA THR A 52 -1.60 -7.98 -5.31
C THR A 52 -1.31 -7.12 -4.09
N LEU A 53 -2.24 -7.08 -3.13
CA LEU A 53 -2.02 -6.43 -1.84
C LEU A 53 -0.72 -6.91 -1.17
N SER A 54 -0.45 -8.20 -1.17
CA SER A 54 0.77 -8.76 -0.57
C SER A 54 2.05 -8.17 -1.18
N ILE A 55 2.11 -8.06 -2.52
CA ILE A 55 3.24 -7.40 -3.19
C ILE A 55 3.35 -5.92 -2.79
N LYS A 56 2.22 -5.23 -2.64
CA LYS A 56 2.21 -3.82 -2.21
C LYS A 56 2.67 -3.64 -0.76
N VAL A 57 2.31 -4.56 0.15
CA VAL A 57 2.86 -4.59 1.52
C VAL A 57 4.38 -4.74 1.49
N TYR A 58 4.89 -5.70 0.70
CA TYR A 58 6.33 -5.90 0.55
C TYR A 58 7.03 -4.62 0.05
N GLN A 59 6.52 -4.01 -1.02
CA GLN A 59 7.09 -2.79 -1.61
C GLN A 59 7.09 -1.62 -0.61
N ALA A 60 5.98 -1.39 0.10
CA ALA A 60 5.87 -0.31 1.08
C ALA A 60 6.84 -0.51 2.25
N LEU A 61 6.89 -1.71 2.82
CA LEU A 61 7.81 -2.03 3.92
C LEU A 61 9.28 -1.92 3.50
N ALA A 62 9.65 -2.45 2.33
CA ALA A 62 11.01 -2.37 1.84
C ALA A 62 11.47 -0.91 1.68
N SER A 63 10.63 -0.06 1.10
CA SER A 63 10.90 1.38 0.97
C SER A 63 10.99 2.07 2.34
N ALA A 64 10.09 1.75 3.26
CA ALA A 64 10.10 2.34 4.59
C ALA A 64 11.37 1.96 5.39
N LEU A 65 11.82 0.70 5.30
CA LEU A 65 13.06 0.24 5.94
C LEU A 65 14.30 0.90 5.32
N GLU A 66 14.34 1.07 4.00
CA GLU A 66 15.44 1.78 3.33
C GLU A 66 15.53 3.25 3.78
N MET A 67 14.39 3.89 4.06
CA MET A 67 14.32 5.25 4.59
C MET A 67 14.68 5.36 6.08
N ARG A 68 14.80 4.24 6.79
CA ARG A 68 15.16 4.15 8.22
C ARG A 68 16.28 3.13 8.44
N PRO A 69 17.47 3.33 7.83
CA PRO A 69 18.54 2.33 7.81
C PRO A 69 19.16 2.07 9.18
N ASP A 70 18.97 2.96 10.13
CA ASP A 70 19.44 2.88 11.51
C ASP A 70 18.50 2.11 12.45
N ARG A 71 17.30 1.71 11.97
CA ARG A 71 16.28 1.04 12.78
C ARG A 71 15.93 -0.34 12.21
N ARG A 72 15.44 -1.23 13.09
CA ARG A 72 15.27 -2.64 12.73
C ARG A 72 13.89 -3.22 13.00
N VAL A 73 13.02 -2.50 13.74
CA VAL A 73 11.73 -3.05 14.15
C VAL A 73 10.63 -2.68 13.15
N ILE A 74 9.96 -3.69 12.62
CA ILE A 74 8.63 -3.56 12.02
C ILE A 74 7.63 -3.87 13.13
N LEU A 75 6.83 -2.89 13.54
CA LEU A 75 5.82 -3.07 14.57
C LEU A 75 4.45 -3.33 13.93
N SER A 76 3.77 -4.37 14.37
CA SER A 76 2.39 -4.69 13.96
C SER A 76 1.58 -5.20 15.15
N ASP A 77 0.31 -5.45 14.95
CA ASP A 77 -0.53 -6.07 15.97
C ASP A 77 -1.17 -7.38 15.50
N SER A 78 -1.64 -8.18 16.47
CA SER A 78 -2.26 -9.48 16.25
C SER A 78 -3.65 -9.42 15.60
N GLY A 79 -4.20 -8.23 15.39
CA GLY A 79 -5.42 -7.98 14.62
C GLY A 79 -5.17 -7.83 13.13
N ASN A 80 -3.90 -7.69 12.72
CA ASN A 80 -3.56 -7.56 11.31
C ASN A 80 -3.87 -8.85 10.53
N PHE A 81 -4.04 -8.71 9.22
CA PHE A 81 -4.33 -9.86 8.36
C PHE A 81 -3.07 -10.73 8.23
N PRO A 82 -3.20 -12.07 8.37
CA PRO A 82 -2.01 -12.95 8.44
C PRO A 82 -1.04 -12.82 7.27
N SER A 83 -1.54 -12.57 6.04
CA SER A 83 -0.65 -12.43 4.89
C SER A 83 0.28 -11.22 4.99
N ASP A 84 -0.13 -10.15 5.67
CA ASP A 84 0.71 -8.96 5.85
C ASP A 84 1.89 -9.27 6.76
N LEU A 85 1.65 -10.03 7.83
CA LEU A 85 2.69 -10.51 8.73
C LEU A 85 3.66 -11.46 8.00
N TYR A 86 3.14 -12.37 7.16
CA TYR A 86 3.98 -13.26 6.35
C TYR A 86 4.85 -12.48 5.35
N MET A 87 4.32 -11.40 4.76
CA MET A 87 5.11 -10.55 3.86
C MET A 87 6.22 -9.80 4.61
N ALA A 88 5.93 -9.32 5.83
CA ALA A 88 6.94 -8.70 6.69
C ALA A 88 8.05 -9.69 7.09
N GLU A 89 7.68 -10.91 7.52
CA GLU A 89 8.64 -11.98 7.84
C GLU A 89 9.48 -12.37 6.61
N GLY A 90 8.84 -12.50 5.44
CA GLY A 90 9.52 -12.83 4.19
C GLY A 90 10.53 -11.75 3.78
N LEU A 91 10.17 -10.48 3.92
CA LEU A 91 11.07 -9.35 3.67
C LEU A 91 12.27 -9.36 4.64
N ILE A 92 12.02 -9.52 5.93
CA ILE A 92 13.06 -9.60 6.97
C ILE A 92 14.06 -10.71 6.64
N LYS A 93 13.56 -11.89 6.29
CA LYS A 93 14.39 -13.03 5.89
C LYS A 93 15.23 -12.72 4.64
N SER A 94 14.64 -12.05 3.65
CA SER A 94 15.32 -11.70 2.40
C SER A 94 16.43 -10.67 2.61
N LEU A 95 16.19 -9.66 3.45
CA LEU A 95 17.17 -8.62 3.78
C LEU A 95 18.34 -9.17 4.60
N ASN A 96 18.10 -10.13 5.48
CA ASN A 96 19.10 -10.74 6.38
C ASN A 96 19.98 -9.70 7.10
N ALA A 97 19.39 -8.57 7.51
CA ALA A 97 20.10 -7.41 8.08
C ALA A 97 19.74 -7.15 9.55
N GLY A 98 19.24 -8.18 10.26
CA GLY A 98 18.92 -8.09 11.69
C GLY A 98 17.60 -7.36 11.98
N HIS A 99 16.71 -7.23 11.01
CA HIS A 99 15.36 -6.72 11.25
C HIS A 99 14.51 -7.73 12.03
N GLU A 100 13.53 -7.24 12.77
CA GLU A 100 12.56 -8.06 13.51
C GLU A 100 11.12 -7.61 13.24
N LEU A 101 10.20 -8.55 13.25
CA LEU A 101 8.76 -8.28 13.31
C LEU A 101 8.30 -8.39 14.77
N ARG A 102 7.83 -7.29 15.33
CA ARG A 102 7.25 -7.22 16.67
C ARG A 102 5.75 -7.15 16.56
N VAL A 103 5.05 -8.20 17.03
CA VAL A 103 3.59 -8.27 17.01
C VAL A 103 3.09 -8.19 18.44
N VAL A 104 2.23 -7.20 18.71
CA VAL A 104 1.67 -6.95 20.05
C VAL A 104 0.14 -7.09 20.03
N ALA A 105 -0.49 -7.03 21.21
CA ALA A 105 -1.95 -6.92 21.23
C ALA A 105 -2.37 -5.56 20.63
N PRO A 106 -3.51 -5.51 19.94
CA PRO A 106 -3.95 -4.29 19.28
C PRO A 106 -4.14 -3.08 20.21
N GLU A 107 -4.52 -3.30 21.46
CA GLU A 107 -4.63 -2.28 22.52
C GLU A 107 -3.28 -1.72 22.94
N ASP A 108 -2.21 -2.51 22.79
CA ASP A 108 -0.85 -2.16 23.22
C ASP A 108 -0.03 -1.50 22.10
N ILE A 109 -0.55 -1.44 20.87
CA ILE A 109 0.20 -0.93 19.70
C ILE A 109 0.76 0.48 19.96
N ALA A 110 -0.03 1.36 20.54
CA ALA A 110 0.39 2.72 20.80
C ALA A 110 1.57 2.81 21.77
N GLU A 111 1.61 1.99 22.80
CA GLU A 111 2.68 2.01 23.81
C GLU A 111 3.99 1.41 23.27
N ASN A 112 3.88 0.54 22.28
CA ASN A 112 5.03 -0.10 21.64
C ASN A 112 5.63 0.70 20.46
N ILE A 113 5.05 1.84 20.09
CA ILE A 113 5.66 2.77 19.13
C ILE A 113 6.77 3.54 19.86
N THR A 114 8.01 3.08 19.70
CA THR A 114 9.23 3.61 20.34
C THR A 114 10.28 3.99 19.29
N GLU A 115 11.39 4.58 19.71
CA GLU A 115 12.48 4.99 18.83
C GLU A 115 13.17 3.82 18.10
N GLU A 116 12.98 2.57 18.55
CA GLU A 116 13.50 1.37 17.86
C GLU A 116 12.72 1.04 16.59
N VAL A 117 11.46 1.52 16.51
CA VAL A 117 10.55 1.21 15.40
C VAL A 117 10.99 1.96 14.16
N ALA A 118 11.26 1.23 13.09
CA ALA A 118 11.48 1.78 11.76
C ALA A 118 10.14 2.14 11.08
N VAL A 119 9.19 1.22 11.17
CA VAL A 119 7.90 1.34 10.50
C VAL A 119 6.82 0.56 11.26
N THR A 120 5.61 1.11 11.31
CA THR A 120 4.42 0.37 11.73
C THR A 120 3.70 -0.20 10.52
N LEU A 121 3.26 -1.45 10.60
CA LEU A 121 2.37 -2.11 9.63
C LEU A 121 1.05 -2.43 10.31
N ILE A 122 0.02 -1.64 10.05
CA ILE A 122 -1.25 -1.72 10.78
C ILE A 122 -2.40 -1.78 9.79
N THR A 123 -3.30 -2.78 9.95
CA THR A 123 -4.59 -2.73 9.26
C THR A 123 -5.51 -1.73 9.98
N GLU A 124 -6.14 -0.83 9.23
CA GLU A 124 -7.01 0.17 9.83
C GLU A 124 -8.24 -0.47 10.51
N VAL A 125 -8.75 -1.55 9.90
CA VAL A 125 -9.90 -2.30 10.43
C VAL A 125 -9.58 -3.78 10.54
N ASP A 126 -9.68 -4.33 11.75
CA ASP A 126 -9.56 -5.77 12.00
C ASP A 126 -10.73 -6.50 11.32
N TYR A 127 -10.40 -7.40 10.40
CA TYR A 127 -11.37 -8.16 9.60
C TYR A 127 -12.28 -9.10 10.41
N ARG A 128 -11.87 -9.49 11.62
CA ARG A 128 -12.60 -10.41 12.49
C ARG A 128 -13.59 -9.70 13.38
N THR A 129 -13.18 -8.56 13.93
CA THR A 129 -13.91 -7.85 14.98
C THR A 129 -14.57 -6.56 14.51
N GLY A 130 -14.11 -6.00 13.37
CA GLY A 130 -14.52 -4.67 12.92
C GLY A 130 -13.92 -3.53 13.75
N ARG A 131 -12.98 -3.81 14.67
CA ARG A 131 -12.31 -2.77 15.44
C ARG A 131 -11.51 -1.89 14.52
N ARG A 132 -11.65 -0.59 14.66
CA ARG A 132 -10.92 0.43 13.90
C ARG A 132 -9.84 1.07 14.76
N HIS A 133 -8.61 1.16 14.24
CA HIS A 133 -7.56 1.99 14.80
C HIS A 133 -7.77 3.47 14.46
N ASP A 134 -7.36 4.34 15.36
CA ASP A 134 -7.29 5.79 15.12
C ASP A 134 -6.01 6.10 14.32
N MET A 135 -6.16 6.17 13.00
CA MET A 135 -5.04 6.39 12.08
C MET A 135 -4.27 7.67 12.41
N GLY A 136 -4.98 8.77 12.65
CA GLY A 136 -4.34 10.06 12.92
C GLY A 136 -3.49 10.03 14.19
N LYS A 137 -4.02 9.46 15.29
CA LYS A 137 -3.28 9.36 16.55
C LYS A 137 -2.06 8.45 16.45
N LEU A 138 -2.20 7.28 15.84
CA LEU A 138 -1.08 6.33 15.71
C LEU A 138 -0.01 6.85 14.75
N THR A 139 -0.40 7.50 13.65
CA THR A 139 0.56 8.15 12.74
C THR A 139 1.32 9.28 13.44
N ALA A 140 0.62 10.16 14.16
CA ALA A 140 1.27 11.24 14.90
C ALA A 140 2.26 10.70 15.95
N LYS A 141 1.90 9.60 16.62
CA LYS A 141 2.79 8.95 17.60
C LYS A 141 4.01 8.31 16.93
N ALA A 142 3.84 7.64 15.79
CA ALA A 142 4.95 7.11 15.02
C ALA A 142 5.92 8.21 14.60
N HIS A 143 5.41 9.31 14.08
CA HIS A 143 6.21 10.46 13.68
C HIS A 143 6.94 11.11 14.86
N ALA A 144 6.32 11.18 16.03
CA ALA A 144 6.96 11.76 17.22
C ALA A 144 8.23 11.03 17.65
N VAL A 145 8.34 9.74 17.34
CA VAL A 145 9.54 8.93 17.58
C VAL A 145 10.37 8.72 16.29
N GLY A 146 9.97 9.31 15.16
CA GLY A 146 10.67 9.21 13.88
C GLY A 146 10.41 7.91 13.11
N ALA A 147 9.43 7.10 13.50
CA ALA A 147 8.98 5.93 12.75
C ALA A 147 8.11 6.33 11.56
N LEU A 148 8.07 5.49 10.52
CA LEU A 148 7.13 5.60 9.39
C LEU A 148 5.90 4.71 9.61
N THR A 149 4.86 4.94 8.80
CA THR A 149 3.62 4.16 8.86
C THR A 149 3.29 3.52 7.51
N VAL A 150 2.87 2.27 7.54
CA VAL A 150 2.21 1.56 6.43
C VAL A 150 0.83 1.15 6.91
N TRP A 151 -0.21 1.69 6.28
CA TRP A 151 -1.60 1.39 6.60
C TRP A 151 -2.19 0.41 5.59
N ASP A 152 -2.71 -0.73 6.05
CA ASP A 152 -3.54 -1.61 5.21
C ASP A 152 -5.00 -1.15 5.26
N LEU A 153 -5.53 -0.78 4.10
CA LEU A 153 -6.87 -0.28 3.89
C LEU A 153 -7.82 -1.33 3.26
N ALA A 154 -7.43 -2.61 3.29
CA ALA A 154 -8.21 -3.66 2.64
C ALA A 154 -9.65 -3.74 3.15
N HIS A 155 -9.91 -3.34 4.39
CA HIS A 155 -11.24 -3.37 5.01
C HIS A 155 -11.83 -1.97 5.27
N SER A 156 -11.17 -0.92 4.83
CA SER A 156 -11.62 0.48 5.00
C SER A 156 -11.86 1.21 3.69
N ALA A 157 -10.97 1.05 2.69
CA ALA A 157 -11.11 1.73 1.41
C ALA A 157 -12.43 1.36 0.71
N GLY A 158 -13.31 2.34 0.55
CA GLY A 158 -14.66 2.17 -0.01
C GLY A 158 -15.74 1.74 0.99
N ALA A 159 -15.39 1.39 2.24
CA ALA A 159 -16.35 1.06 3.28
C ALA A 159 -16.79 2.31 4.07
N PHE A 160 -15.87 3.23 4.30
CA PHE A 160 -16.11 4.52 4.96
C PHE A 160 -15.06 5.54 4.50
N GLU A 161 -15.20 6.77 4.94
CA GLU A 161 -14.27 7.86 4.61
C GLU A 161 -12.89 7.62 5.26
N VAL A 162 -11.85 7.62 4.43
CA VAL A 162 -10.44 7.55 4.83
C VAL A 162 -9.78 8.86 4.41
N ASP A 163 -8.93 9.42 5.27
CA ASP A 163 -8.20 10.66 5.00
C ASP A 163 -6.70 10.47 5.29
N LEU A 164 -5.99 9.90 4.32
CA LEU A 164 -4.55 9.64 4.43
C LEU A 164 -3.75 10.92 4.60
N MET A 165 -4.12 11.97 3.87
CA MET A 165 -3.39 13.24 3.92
C MET A 165 -3.63 13.97 5.24
N GLY A 166 -4.89 14.07 5.69
CA GLY A 166 -5.23 14.69 6.96
C GLY A 166 -4.64 13.94 8.16
N CYS A 167 -4.52 12.62 8.06
CA CYS A 167 -3.85 11.79 9.07
C CYS A 167 -2.32 11.80 8.95
N GLY A 168 -1.75 12.35 7.88
CA GLY A 168 -0.32 12.39 7.65
C GLY A 168 0.31 11.02 7.36
N ALA A 169 -0.44 10.03 6.88
CA ALA A 169 0.07 8.69 6.58
C ALA A 169 1.27 8.74 5.62
N ASP A 170 2.26 7.84 5.81
CA ASP A 170 3.45 7.78 4.94
C ASP A 170 3.20 6.90 3.72
N PHE A 171 2.74 5.69 3.97
CA PHE A 171 2.36 4.70 2.96
C PHE A 171 1.00 4.12 3.32
N ALA A 172 0.25 3.74 2.29
CA ALA A 172 -0.92 2.90 2.46
C ALA A 172 -1.01 1.89 1.33
N VAL A 173 -1.58 0.74 1.63
CA VAL A 173 -1.83 -0.35 0.70
C VAL A 173 -3.28 -0.81 0.82
N GLY A 174 -3.79 -1.47 -0.19
CA GLY A 174 -5.13 -2.02 -0.12
C GLY A 174 -5.46 -2.89 -1.32
N CYS A 175 -6.65 -3.44 -1.32
CA CYS A 175 -7.14 -4.24 -2.43
C CYS A 175 -8.40 -3.63 -3.05
N THR A 176 -8.60 -3.89 -4.34
CA THR A 176 -9.77 -3.35 -5.05
C THR A 176 -10.94 -4.32 -5.12
N TYR A 177 -10.75 -5.60 -4.75
CA TYR A 177 -11.77 -6.64 -4.89
C TYR A 177 -12.81 -6.69 -3.75
N LYS A 178 -12.55 -6.03 -2.61
CA LYS A 178 -13.48 -5.97 -1.46
C LYS A 178 -14.47 -4.81 -1.63
N TYR A 179 -14.36 -3.78 -0.82
CA TYR A 179 -15.31 -2.67 -0.78
C TYR A 179 -15.21 -1.69 -1.96
N LEU A 180 -14.14 -1.77 -2.75
CA LEU A 180 -14.05 -1.04 -4.03
C LEU A 180 -14.74 -1.80 -5.18
N ASN A 181 -15.32 -2.97 -4.90
CA ASN A 181 -16.19 -3.74 -5.80
C ASN A 181 -15.55 -4.16 -7.14
N GLY A 182 -14.23 -4.26 -7.22
CA GLY A 182 -13.53 -4.72 -8.41
C GLY A 182 -13.73 -6.21 -8.70
N GLY A 183 -14.14 -6.98 -7.70
CA GLY A 183 -14.40 -8.41 -7.80
C GLY A 183 -13.12 -9.27 -7.67
N PRO A 184 -13.27 -10.60 -7.60
CA PRO A 184 -12.16 -11.53 -7.46
C PRO A 184 -11.12 -11.37 -8.57
N GLY A 185 -9.83 -11.37 -8.20
CA GLY A 185 -8.72 -11.17 -9.13
C GLY A 185 -8.36 -9.72 -9.44
N SER A 186 -9.13 -8.75 -8.96
CA SER A 186 -8.77 -7.34 -9.11
C SER A 186 -7.49 -7.01 -8.33
N PRO A 187 -6.64 -6.13 -8.88
CA PRO A 187 -5.33 -5.81 -8.30
C PRO A 187 -5.42 -5.06 -6.98
N GLY A 188 -4.28 -4.99 -6.29
CA GLY A 188 -4.06 -4.11 -5.15
C GLY A 188 -3.75 -2.67 -5.57
N PHE A 189 -3.57 -1.80 -4.58
CA PHE A 189 -3.05 -0.45 -4.77
C PHE A 189 -2.02 -0.10 -3.71
N ILE A 190 -1.18 0.87 -4.01
CA ILE A 190 -0.24 1.48 -3.09
C ILE A 190 -0.34 3.00 -3.17
N TYR A 191 -0.32 3.64 -2.01
CA TYR A 191 -0.18 5.08 -1.83
C TYR A 191 1.19 5.39 -1.25
N VAL A 192 1.81 6.44 -1.76
CA VAL A 192 3.03 7.04 -1.21
C VAL A 192 2.76 8.52 -0.96
N ALA A 193 3.02 8.97 0.26
CA ALA A 193 2.83 10.38 0.61
C ALA A 193 3.68 11.30 -0.27
N PRO A 194 3.17 12.47 -0.70
CA PRO A 194 3.89 13.40 -1.58
C PRO A 194 5.32 13.70 -1.13
N ARG A 195 5.52 13.86 0.19
CA ARG A 195 6.84 14.15 0.80
C ARG A 195 7.88 13.03 0.64
N HIS A 196 7.45 11.81 0.25
CA HIS A 196 8.33 10.66 0.12
C HIS A 196 8.62 10.24 -1.32
N VAL A 197 7.91 10.77 -2.31
CA VAL A 197 8.04 10.36 -3.72
C VAL A 197 9.47 10.45 -4.24
N GLU A 198 10.16 11.55 -3.94
CA GLU A 198 11.55 11.77 -4.36
C GLU A 198 12.57 10.82 -3.69
N HIS A 199 12.19 10.26 -2.53
CA HIS A 199 13.08 9.44 -1.68
C HIS A 199 12.73 7.97 -1.70
N THR A 200 11.56 7.60 -2.23
CA THR A 200 11.09 6.22 -2.27
C THR A 200 11.70 5.48 -3.46
N ARG A 201 12.29 4.32 -3.20
CA ARG A 201 12.79 3.42 -4.22
C ARG A 201 12.02 2.11 -4.18
N PRO A 202 11.35 1.70 -5.27
CA PRO A 202 10.63 0.43 -5.28
C PRO A 202 11.61 -0.74 -5.29
N ALA A 203 11.50 -1.63 -4.30
CA ALA A 203 12.34 -2.82 -4.19
C ALA A 203 12.11 -3.82 -5.34
N LEU A 204 10.91 -3.80 -5.93
CA LEU A 204 10.53 -4.63 -7.06
C LEU A 204 10.27 -3.73 -8.25
N SER A 205 11.35 -3.23 -8.84
CA SER A 205 11.30 -2.39 -10.04
C SER A 205 11.25 -3.27 -11.28
N GLY A 206 10.14 -3.22 -12.01
CA GLY A 206 10.03 -3.80 -13.34
C GLY A 206 10.38 -2.77 -14.41
N TRP A 207 10.11 -3.12 -15.66
CA TRP A 207 10.32 -2.24 -16.81
C TRP A 207 9.69 -0.84 -16.64
N LEU A 208 8.48 -0.77 -16.12
CA LEU A 208 7.78 0.49 -15.85
C LEU A 208 8.30 1.25 -14.61
N GLY A 209 9.27 0.72 -13.89
CA GLY A 209 9.98 1.42 -12.83
C GLY A 209 11.00 2.46 -13.34
N HIS A 210 11.26 2.51 -14.65
CA HIS A 210 12.12 3.51 -15.26
C HIS A 210 11.29 4.73 -15.69
N ALA A 211 11.81 5.95 -15.42
CA ALA A 211 11.12 7.20 -15.77
C ALA A 211 10.89 7.37 -17.29
N ALA A 212 11.76 6.76 -18.09
CA ALA A 212 11.66 6.75 -19.56
C ALA A 212 11.79 5.30 -20.08
N PRO A 213 10.75 4.46 -19.92
CA PRO A 213 10.83 3.02 -20.19
C PRO A 213 11.05 2.66 -21.67
N PHE A 214 10.92 3.64 -22.56
CA PHE A 214 11.13 3.50 -24.01
C PHE A 214 12.36 4.27 -24.52
N ALA A 215 13.17 4.85 -23.65
CA ALA A 215 14.40 5.57 -24.03
C ALA A 215 15.58 4.63 -24.27
#